data_048b3983dfb5a62625c85c7159e7aff5
#
_entry.id   048b3983dfb5a62625c85c7159e7aff5
#
_cell.length_a   1.000
_cell.length_b   1.000
_cell.length_c   1.000
_cell.angle_alpha   90.00
_cell.angle_beta   90.00
_cell.angle_gamma   90.00
#
_symmetry.space_group_name_H-M   'P 1'
#
loop_
_entity.id
_entity.type
_entity.pdbx_description
1 polymer ?
#
loop_
_entity_poly.entity_id
_entity_poly.type
_entity_poly.pdbx_seq_one_letter_code
_entity_poly.pdbx_strand_id
1 'polypeptide(L)'
;MIHHIWSQVVANDQHLIDIVNEYRVSQSQEPVTVEVPELPFPRIPYCDAIEIVQKGGGEIEWGDDIESHHCDIIAAEYPGFHFLPRWPMSMKPFYIFHNEEEKGSTGGQLSRGFDLNYGRDEMTSGGQREHRVDVLEQNLRNMDLDPADFTFYTDGFRYGAPPHAGWGLGVARLLMILTGAGNVREVVLFPRDRSRVTP
;
A
#
# COMPACT_ATOMS: atom_id res chain seq x y z
N MET A 1 -3.30 7.83 -12.09
CA MET A 1 -2.01 7.20 -12.48
C MET A 1 -2.22 5.74 -12.85
N ILE A 2 -2.57 4.82 -11.96
CA ILE A 2 -2.73 3.37 -12.27
C ILE A 2 -3.67 3.13 -13.45
N HIS A 3 -4.91 3.63 -13.38
CA HIS A 3 -5.85 3.55 -14.51
C HIS A 3 -5.24 4.05 -15.82
N HIS A 4 -4.47 5.16 -15.79
CA HIS A 4 -3.79 5.68 -16.98
C HIS A 4 -2.71 4.72 -17.50
N ILE A 5 -1.90 4.13 -16.60
CA ILE A 5 -0.88 3.14 -17.01
C ILE A 5 -1.55 1.96 -17.70
N TRP A 6 -2.59 1.37 -17.12
CA TRP A 6 -3.34 0.27 -17.72
C TRP A 6 -3.95 0.67 -19.07
N SER A 7 -4.55 1.86 -19.15
CA SER A 7 -5.09 2.37 -20.42
C SER A 7 -4.03 2.51 -21.51
N GLN A 8 -2.81 2.96 -21.14
CA GLN A 8 -1.72 3.07 -22.12
C GLN A 8 -1.19 1.70 -22.54
N VAL A 9 -1.02 0.78 -21.63
CA VAL A 9 -0.58 -0.59 -21.94
C VAL A 9 -1.58 -1.25 -22.90
N VAL A 10 -2.87 -1.21 -22.59
CA VAL A 10 -3.90 -1.81 -23.45
C VAL A 10 -3.99 -1.13 -24.83
N ALA A 11 -3.85 0.19 -24.88
CA ALA A 11 -4.01 0.93 -26.13
C ALA A 11 -2.77 0.89 -27.04
N ASN A 12 -1.56 0.87 -26.47
CA ASN A 12 -0.33 1.09 -27.24
C ASN A 12 0.68 -0.05 -27.14
N ASP A 13 0.65 -0.82 -26.07
CA ASP A 13 1.70 -1.79 -25.72
C ASP A 13 1.14 -3.22 -25.58
N GLN A 14 -0.04 -3.51 -26.09
CA GLN A 14 -0.65 -4.85 -26.02
C GLN A 14 0.31 -5.93 -26.55
N HIS A 15 1.11 -5.62 -27.57
CA HIS A 15 2.09 -6.54 -28.12
C HIS A 15 3.13 -7.03 -27.09
N LEU A 16 3.42 -6.24 -26.05
CA LEU A 16 4.30 -6.66 -24.94
C LEU A 16 3.61 -7.70 -24.06
N ILE A 17 2.31 -7.52 -23.82
CA ILE A 17 1.51 -8.51 -23.08
C ILE A 17 1.40 -9.81 -23.90
N ASP A 18 1.31 -9.72 -25.23
CA ASP A 18 1.29 -10.90 -26.09
C ASP A 18 2.61 -11.70 -25.99
N ILE A 19 3.76 -11.01 -25.98
CA ILE A 19 5.07 -11.63 -25.75
C ILE A 19 5.15 -12.31 -24.37
N VAL A 20 4.66 -11.63 -23.33
CA VAL A 20 4.58 -12.21 -21.98
C VAL A 20 3.72 -13.46 -21.99
N ASN A 21 2.58 -13.44 -22.67
CA ASN A 21 1.68 -14.58 -22.76
C ASN A 21 2.26 -15.74 -23.55
N GLU A 22 2.99 -15.49 -24.63
CA GLU A 22 3.75 -16.54 -25.35
C GLU A 22 4.75 -17.23 -24.41
N TYR A 23 5.52 -16.45 -23.62
CA TYR A 23 6.43 -17.01 -22.62
C TYR A 23 5.68 -17.80 -21.56
N ARG A 24 4.61 -17.29 -20.97
CA ARG A 24 3.82 -17.97 -19.94
C ARG A 24 3.27 -19.31 -20.44
N VAL A 25 2.71 -19.36 -21.63
CA VAL A 25 2.22 -20.59 -22.26
C VAL A 25 3.36 -21.59 -22.45
N SER A 26 4.55 -21.13 -22.86
CA SER A 26 5.74 -21.99 -22.99
C SER A 26 6.15 -22.63 -21.64
N GLN A 27 5.83 -21.97 -20.51
CA GLN A 27 6.05 -22.47 -19.15
C GLN A 27 4.85 -23.21 -18.57
N SER A 28 3.83 -23.54 -19.37
CA SER A 28 2.58 -24.19 -18.94
C SER A 28 1.80 -23.34 -17.90
N GLN A 29 1.88 -22.03 -18.01
CA GLN A 29 1.13 -21.07 -17.20
C GLN A 29 -0.03 -20.48 -18.02
N GLU A 30 -1.11 -20.11 -17.34
CA GLU A 30 -2.23 -19.44 -17.98
C GLU A 30 -1.86 -18.03 -18.47
N PRO A 31 -2.35 -17.61 -19.65
CA PRO A 31 -2.17 -16.24 -20.12
C PRO A 31 -2.78 -15.22 -19.15
N VAL A 32 -2.20 -14.02 -19.08
CA VAL A 32 -2.79 -12.89 -18.35
C VAL A 32 -3.66 -12.06 -19.28
N THR A 33 -4.76 -11.56 -18.73
CA THR A 33 -5.59 -10.56 -19.39
C THR A 33 -5.41 -9.23 -18.64
N VAL A 34 -5.00 -8.19 -19.37
CA VAL A 34 -4.85 -6.85 -18.81
C VAL A 34 -6.09 -6.04 -19.17
N GLU A 35 -6.92 -5.78 -18.17
CA GLU A 35 -8.12 -4.96 -18.32
C GLU A 35 -7.94 -3.62 -17.62
N VAL A 36 -8.40 -2.54 -18.23
CA VAL A 36 -8.34 -1.21 -17.62
C VAL A 36 -9.28 -1.18 -16.40
N PRO A 37 -8.74 -0.96 -15.19
CA PRO A 37 -9.58 -1.01 -14.01
C PRO A 37 -10.57 0.15 -13.95
N GLU A 38 -11.80 -0.11 -13.54
CA GLU A 38 -12.83 0.90 -13.40
C GLU A 38 -12.52 1.91 -12.27
N LEU A 39 -12.97 3.15 -12.46
CA LEU A 39 -12.87 4.22 -11.47
C LEU A 39 -14.27 4.64 -10.99
N PRO A 40 -14.41 5.07 -9.70
CA PRO A 40 -13.37 5.16 -8.66
C PRO A 40 -13.07 3.80 -8.02
N PHE A 41 -11.83 3.60 -7.57
CA PHE A 41 -11.51 2.42 -6.77
C PHE A 41 -12.28 2.43 -5.44
N PRO A 42 -12.80 1.29 -4.97
CA PRO A 42 -13.44 1.16 -3.68
C PRO A 42 -12.54 1.69 -2.55
N ARG A 43 -13.17 2.26 -1.53
CA ARG A 43 -12.49 2.71 -0.30
C ARG A 43 -13.13 2.00 0.87
N ILE A 44 -12.38 1.12 1.48
CA ILE A 44 -12.79 0.28 2.60
C ILE A 44 -12.07 0.82 3.84
N PRO A 45 -12.71 1.63 4.70
CA PRO A 45 -12.11 2.05 5.96
C PRO A 45 -11.59 0.86 6.76
N TYR A 46 -10.49 1.04 7.49
CA TYR A 46 -9.88 -0.04 8.28
C TYR A 46 -10.90 -0.76 9.18
N CYS A 47 -11.83 -0.04 9.83
CA CYS A 47 -12.87 -0.67 10.65
C CYS A 47 -13.78 -1.61 9.84
N ASP A 48 -14.14 -1.21 8.61
CA ASP A 48 -14.99 -2.03 7.75
C ASP A 48 -14.21 -3.25 7.24
N ALA A 49 -12.90 -3.09 6.97
CA ALA A 49 -12.01 -4.20 6.61
C ALA A 49 -11.91 -5.24 7.75
N ILE A 50 -11.79 -4.80 9.01
CA ILE A 50 -11.84 -5.69 10.18
C ILE A 50 -13.15 -6.48 10.22
N GLU A 51 -14.29 -5.81 10.00
CA GLU A 51 -15.60 -6.50 9.97
C GLU A 51 -15.69 -7.52 8.83
N ILE A 52 -15.17 -7.21 7.65
CA ILE A 52 -15.14 -8.15 6.51
C ILE A 52 -14.34 -9.39 6.88
N VAL A 53 -13.15 -9.20 7.47
CA VAL A 53 -12.30 -10.32 7.89
C VAL A 53 -13.00 -11.18 8.94
N GLN A 54 -13.61 -10.58 9.96
CA GLN A 54 -14.35 -11.31 11.01
C GLN A 54 -15.55 -12.08 10.44
N LYS A 55 -16.33 -11.48 9.53
CA LYS A 55 -17.46 -12.14 8.84
C LYS A 55 -16.99 -13.29 7.96
N GLY A 56 -15.81 -13.19 7.38
CA GLY A 56 -15.15 -14.24 6.61
C GLY A 56 -14.51 -15.34 7.44
N GLY A 57 -14.60 -15.27 8.78
CA GLY A 57 -14.07 -16.27 9.72
C GLY A 57 -12.61 -16.05 10.12
N GLY A 58 -12.02 -14.90 9.78
CA GLY A 58 -10.69 -14.51 10.26
C GLY A 58 -10.73 -13.98 11.70
N GLU A 59 -9.69 -14.28 12.46
CA GLU A 59 -9.50 -13.78 13.82
C GLU A 59 -8.68 -12.48 13.77
N ILE A 60 -9.31 -11.35 14.03
CA ILE A 60 -8.69 -10.04 14.05
C ILE A 60 -9.49 -9.10 14.96
N GLU A 61 -8.79 -8.23 15.69
CA GLU A 61 -9.40 -7.19 16.49
C GLU A 61 -9.00 -5.79 15.98
N TRP A 62 -9.73 -4.78 16.43
CA TRP A 62 -9.38 -3.40 16.07
C TRP A 62 -8.03 -3.01 16.70
N GLY A 63 -7.08 -2.60 15.87
CA GLY A 63 -5.71 -2.28 16.26
C GLY A 63 -4.70 -3.34 15.82
N ASP A 64 -5.15 -4.48 15.31
CA ASP A 64 -4.29 -5.51 14.74
C ASP A 64 -3.89 -5.19 13.29
N ASP A 65 -2.76 -5.73 12.84
CA ASP A 65 -2.35 -5.62 11.45
C ASP A 65 -3.18 -6.53 10.54
N ILE A 66 -3.46 -6.03 9.35
CA ILE A 66 -4.14 -6.83 8.30
C ILE A 66 -3.07 -7.65 7.57
N GLU A 67 -2.84 -8.87 8.05
CA GLU A 67 -1.87 -9.79 7.49
C GLU A 67 -2.32 -10.39 6.15
N SER A 68 -1.42 -11.08 5.44
CA SER A 68 -1.70 -11.64 4.11
C SER A 68 -2.92 -12.55 4.05
N HIS A 69 -3.16 -13.35 5.09
CA HIS A 69 -4.33 -14.24 5.15
C HIS A 69 -5.65 -13.46 5.36
N HIS A 70 -5.61 -12.31 6.04
CA HIS A 70 -6.75 -11.40 6.13
C HIS A 70 -7.01 -10.71 4.78
N CYS A 71 -5.94 -10.33 4.07
CA CYS A 71 -6.05 -9.78 2.72
C CYS A 71 -6.70 -10.75 1.74
N ASP A 72 -6.50 -12.08 1.89
CA ASP A 72 -7.18 -13.07 1.06
C ASP A 72 -8.71 -13.04 1.24
N ILE A 73 -9.19 -12.80 2.47
CA ILE A 73 -10.62 -12.66 2.77
C ILE A 73 -11.17 -11.36 2.15
N ILE A 74 -10.45 -10.25 2.31
CA ILE A 74 -10.85 -8.97 1.70
C ILE A 74 -10.85 -9.07 0.17
N ALA A 75 -9.85 -9.72 -0.42
CA ALA A 75 -9.72 -9.92 -1.85
C ALA A 75 -10.84 -10.79 -2.46
N ALA A 76 -11.45 -11.67 -1.68
CA ALA A 76 -12.61 -12.43 -2.15
C ALA A 76 -13.83 -11.53 -2.44
N GLU A 77 -13.96 -10.41 -1.74
CA GLU A 77 -15.01 -9.39 -1.98
C GLU A 77 -14.52 -8.27 -2.92
N TYR A 78 -13.23 -7.90 -2.82
CA TYR A 78 -12.59 -6.82 -3.58
C TYR A 78 -11.34 -7.34 -4.33
N PRO A 79 -11.49 -8.12 -5.40
CA PRO A 79 -10.36 -8.77 -6.08
C PRO A 79 -9.46 -7.80 -6.87
N GLY A 80 -9.98 -6.61 -7.23
CA GLY A 80 -9.26 -5.56 -7.94
C GLY A 80 -8.62 -4.52 -7.02
N PHE A 81 -8.34 -3.35 -7.59
CA PHE A 81 -7.80 -2.22 -6.83
C PHE A 81 -8.80 -1.68 -5.81
N HIS A 82 -8.36 -1.58 -4.56
CA HIS A 82 -9.14 -0.98 -3.47
C HIS A 82 -8.23 -0.29 -2.45
N PHE A 83 -8.73 0.80 -1.87
CA PHE A 83 -8.03 1.54 -0.82
C PHE A 83 -8.44 1.05 0.56
N LEU A 84 -7.47 0.98 1.47
CA LEU A 84 -7.65 0.81 2.91
C LEU A 84 -7.23 2.10 3.63
N PRO A 85 -8.11 3.08 3.81
CA PRO A 85 -7.84 4.30 4.57
C PRO A 85 -8.20 4.16 6.06
N ARG A 86 -7.88 5.21 6.84
CA ARG A 86 -8.31 5.36 8.25
C ARG A 86 -7.73 4.32 9.19
N TRP A 87 -6.46 3.99 8.98
CA TRP A 87 -5.73 3.11 9.87
C TRP A 87 -5.59 3.70 11.27
N PRO A 88 -5.53 2.87 12.32
CA PRO A 88 -5.16 3.32 13.66
C PRO A 88 -3.83 4.06 13.63
N MET A 89 -3.72 5.18 14.37
CA MET A 89 -2.49 5.96 14.40
C MET A 89 -1.31 5.17 14.98
N SER A 90 -1.56 4.29 15.94
CA SER A 90 -0.57 3.41 16.54
C SER A 90 0.15 2.48 15.55
N MET A 91 -0.46 2.25 14.39
CA MET A 91 0.07 1.36 13.35
C MET A 91 0.80 2.12 12.24
N LYS A 92 0.79 3.43 12.26
CA LYS A 92 1.42 4.25 11.21
C LYS A 92 2.66 4.97 11.76
N PRO A 93 3.65 5.24 10.91
CA PRO A 93 4.87 5.93 11.33
C PRO A 93 4.60 7.33 11.90
N PHE A 94 5.52 7.83 12.73
CA PHE A 94 5.44 9.11 13.42
C PHE A 94 5.14 10.31 12.50
N TYR A 95 5.49 10.21 11.22
CA TYR A 95 5.34 11.28 10.24
C TYR A 95 3.97 11.30 9.55
N ILE A 96 3.05 10.41 9.86
CA ILE A 96 1.69 10.43 9.32
C ILE A 96 0.81 11.35 10.17
N PHE A 97 -0.02 12.12 9.48
CA PHE A 97 -0.93 13.08 10.12
C PHE A 97 -2.05 12.36 10.89
N HIS A 98 -2.33 12.82 12.10
CA HIS A 98 -3.47 12.36 12.88
C HIS A 98 -4.78 12.90 12.30
N ASN A 99 -5.82 12.09 12.24
CA ASN A 99 -7.16 12.60 12.00
C ASN A 99 -7.78 13.03 13.33
N GLU A 100 -7.67 14.32 13.64
CA GLU A 100 -8.13 14.89 14.93
C GLU A 100 -9.67 14.91 15.03
N GLU A 101 -10.36 14.87 13.88
CA GLU A 101 -11.82 15.01 13.79
C GLU A 101 -12.54 13.65 13.95
N GLU A 102 -11.85 12.55 13.68
CA GLU A 102 -12.45 11.21 13.67
C GLU A 102 -11.71 10.26 14.62
N LYS A 103 -12.48 9.43 15.30
CA LYS A 103 -11.95 8.34 16.14
C LYS A 103 -12.44 6.99 15.62
N GLY A 104 -11.63 5.96 15.82
CA GLY A 104 -12.00 4.58 15.54
C GLY A 104 -13.14 4.07 16.44
N SER A 105 -13.67 2.91 16.11
CA SER A 105 -14.80 2.28 16.84
C SER A 105 -14.54 2.08 18.33
N THR A 106 -13.29 1.92 18.73
CA THR A 106 -12.84 1.81 20.13
C THR A 106 -12.43 3.15 20.76
N GLY A 107 -12.64 4.29 20.05
CA GLY A 107 -12.21 5.61 20.49
C GLY A 107 -10.74 5.93 20.25
N GLY A 108 -9.97 5.02 19.64
CA GLY A 108 -8.58 5.24 19.27
C GLY A 108 -8.42 6.27 18.14
N GLN A 109 -7.26 6.92 18.10
CA GLN A 109 -6.95 7.92 17.05
C GLN A 109 -6.78 7.24 15.70
N LEU A 110 -7.36 7.85 14.66
CA LEU A 110 -7.17 7.47 13.28
C LEU A 110 -6.09 8.32 12.60
N SER A 111 -5.44 7.72 11.62
CA SER A 111 -4.49 8.40 10.75
C SER A 111 -5.14 8.85 9.44
N ARG A 112 -4.50 9.79 8.75
CA ARG A 112 -4.77 10.08 7.34
C ARG A 112 -3.85 9.31 6.40
N GLY A 113 -3.43 8.12 6.85
CA GLY A 113 -2.75 7.12 6.05
C GLY A 113 -3.72 6.31 5.21
N PHE A 114 -3.20 5.76 4.13
CA PHE A 114 -3.91 4.81 3.27
C PHE A 114 -2.94 3.81 2.68
N ASP A 115 -3.47 2.64 2.38
CA ASP A 115 -2.82 1.66 1.52
C ASP A 115 -3.72 1.43 0.30
N LEU A 116 -3.15 1.13 -0.86
CA LEU A 116 -3.85 0.70 -2.05
C LEU A 116 -3.41 -0.72 -2.36
N ASN A 117 -4.35 -1.63 -2.35
CA ASN A 117 -4.13 -3.03 -2.67
C ASN A 117 -4.66 -3.38 -4.06
N TYR A 118 -4.11 -4.44 -4.62
CA TYR A 118 -4.70 -5.20 -5.72
C TYR A 118 -4.87 -6.65 -5.25
N GLY A 119 -6.12 -7.08 -5.10
CA GLY A 119 -6.38 -8.33 -4.40
C GLY A 119 -5.71 -8.32 -3.02
N ARG A 120 -4.84 -9.31 -2.78
CA ARG A 120 -4.08 -9.45 -1.52
C ARG A 120 -2.81 -8.59 -1.42
N ASP A 121 -2.35 -8.02 -2.51
CA ASP A 121 -1.03 -7.38 -2.58
C ASP A 121 -1.13 -5.86 -2.38
N GLU A 122 -0.38 -5.33 -1.39
CA GLU A 122 -0.22 -3.90 -1.23
C GLU A 122 0.64 -3.32 -2.37
N MET A 123 0.06 -2.42 -3.13
CA MET A 123 0.72 -1.74 -4.26
C MET A 123 1.42 -0.46 -3.85
N THR A 124 0.81 0.27 -2.93
CA THR A 124 1.31 1.55 -2.46
C THR A 124 0.78 1.84 -1.08
N SER A 125 1.62 2.50 -0.29
CA SER A 125 1.25 3.08 0.99
C SER A 125 1.59 4.56 1.01
N GLY A 126 0.78 5.36 1.70
CA GLY A 126 0.98 6.79 1.79
C GLY A 126 0.05 7.47 2.77
N GLY A 127 0.03 8.79 2.69
CA GLY A 127 -0.87 9.60 3.53
C GLY A 127 -0.50 11.06 3.56
N GLN A 128 -1.35 11.84 4.20
CA GLN A 128 -1.02 13.19 4.60
C GLN A 128 0.10 13.14 5.64
N ARG A 129 1.09 14.00 5.49
CA ARG A 129 2.24 14.07 6.40
C ARG A 129 1.98 15.05 7.52
N GLU A 130 2.48 14.72 8.71
CA GLU A 130 2.54 15.69 9.80
C GLU A 130 3.61 16.74 9.45
N HIS A 131 3.26 18.01 9.54
CA HIS A 131 4.14 19.12 9.21
C HIS A 131 4.41 20.04 10.40
N ARG A 132 3.70 19.84 11.52
CA ARG A 132 3.90 20.58 12.77
C ARG A 132 5.01 19.92 13.57
N VAL A 133 6.09 20.65 13.82
CA VAL A 133 7.29 20.12 14.47
C VAL A 133 7.03 19.56 15.86
N ASP A 134 6.26 20.30 16.65
CA ASP A 134 5.89 19.93 18.02
C ASP A 134 5.13 18.59 18.06
N VAL A 135 4.24 18.38 17.09
CA VAL A 135 3.48 17.13 16.95
C VAL A 135 4.40 16.00 16.46
N LEU A 136 5.30 16.25 15.50
CA LEU A 136 6.30 15.27 15.04
C LEU A 136 7.18 14.80 16.20
N GLU A 137 7.70 15.71 17.00
CA GLU A 137 8.51 15.38 18.16
C GLU A 137 7.72 14.59 19.23
N GLN A 138 6.44 14.96 19.43
CA GLN A 138 5.59 14.19 20.34
C GLN A 138 5.32 12.78 19.81
N ASN A 139 5.11 12.63 18.50
CA ASN A 139 4.93 11.32 17.88
C ASN A 139 6.18 10.44 18.01
N LEU A 140 7.38 11.01 17.86
CA LEU A 140 8.62 10.31 18.11
C LEU A 140 8.69 9.79 19.56
N ARG A 141 8.42 10.66 20.53
CA ARG A 141 8.39 10.26 21.96
C ARG A 141 7.36 9.17 22.25
N ASN A 142 6.19 9.22 21.61
CA ASN A 142 5.15 8.20 21.76
C ASN A 142 5.57 6.83 21.18
N MET A 143 6.61 6.79 20.35
CA MET A 143 7.22 5.59 19.81
C MET A 143 8.54 5.21 20.50
N ASP A 144 8.81 5.78 21.68
CA ASP A 144 10.06 5.58 22.45
C ASP A 144 11.33 5.97 21.66
N LEU A 145 11.20 6.97 20.75
CA LEU A 145 12.31 7.52 19.97
C LEU A 145 12.71 8.90 20.50
N ASP A 146 14.02 9.15 20.60
CA ASP A 146 14.51 10.48 21.01
C ASP A 146 14.45 11.47 19.83
N PRO A 147 13.68 12.57 19.92
CA PRO A 147 13.64 13.58 18.86
C PRO A 147 15.01 14.17 18.52
N ALA A 148 15.98 14.14 19.42
CA ALA A 148 17.34 14.61 19.15
C ALA A 148 18.05 13.80 18.05
N ASP A 149 17.76 12.52 17.95
CA ASP A 149 18.31 11.64 16.91
C ASP A 149 17.68 11.90 15.52
N PHE A 150 16.56 12.63 15.48
CA PHE A 150 15.79 12.92 14.26
C PHE A 150 15.88 14.39 13.81
N THR A 151 16.83 15.16 14.32
CA THR A 151 17.01 16.57 13.94
C THR A 151 17.22 16.75 12.45
N PHE A 152 17.95 15.82 11.79
CA PHE A 152 18.14 15.82 10.35
C PHE A 152 16.81 15.79 9.55
N TYR A 153 15.76 15.23 10.14
CA TYR A 153 14.40 15.18 9.57
C TYR A 153 13.56 16.37 10.01
N THR A 154 13.52 16.66 11.31
CA THR A 154 12.62 17.67 11.91
C THR A 154 13.04 19.12 11.61
N ASP A 155 14.32 19.37 11.34
CA ASP A 155 14.80 20.73 11.04
C ASP A 155 14.19 21.32 9.77
N GLY A 156 13.94 20.48 8.74
CA GLY A 156 13.23 20.93 7.54
C GLY A 156 11.85 21.51 7.84
N PHE A 157 11.16 20.94 8.83
CA PHE A 157 9.84 21.42 9.27
C PHE A 157 9.93 22.69 10.13
N ARG A 158 10.99 22.84 10.93
CA ARG A 158 11.26 24.07 11.69
C ARG A 158 11.46 25.28 10.78
N TYR A 159 12.01 25.08 9.58
CA TYR A 159 12.17 26.13 8.58
C TYR A 159 10.89 26.44 7.79
N GLY A 160 9.80 25.73 8.04
CA GLY A 160 8.48 26.06 7.50
C GLY A 160 7.99 25.14 6.39
N ALA A 161 7.97 23.82 6.62
CA ALA A 161 7.36 22.89 5.68
C ALA A 161 5.84 23.11 5.60
N PRO A 162 5.26 23.22 4.39
CA PRO A 162 3.83 23.34 4.22
C PRO A 162 3.10 22.01 4.48
N PRO A 163 1.79 22.03 4.70
CA PRO A 163 0.97 20.82 4.63
C PRO A 163 1.21 20.08 3.32
N HIS A 164 1.51 18.79 3.40
CA HIS A 164 1.84 17.98 2.24
C HIS A 164 1.39 16.52 2.43
N ALA A 165 1.41 15.77 1.36
CA ALA A 165 1.16 14.34 1.36
C ALA A 165 2.23 13.63 0.53
N GLY A 166 2.38 12.35 0.74
CA GLY A 166 3.31 11.54 -0.03
C GLY A 166 2.93 10.05 0.02
N TRP A 167 3.37 9.33 -0.98
CA TRP A 167 3.14 7.90 -1.10
C TRP A 167 4.28 7.24 -1.89
N GLY A 168 4.45 5.94 -1.66
CA GLY A 168 5.41 5.11 -2.37
C GLY A 168 4.70 4.04 -3.18
N LEU A 169 5.08 3.86 -4.45
CA LEU A 169 4.55 2.81 -5.32
C LEU A 169 5.60 1.73 -5.55
N GLY A 170 5.20 0.48 -5.33
CA GLY A 170 5.98 -0.70 -5.67
C GLY A 170 5.95 -0.98 -7.18
N VAL A 171 6.88 -0.40 -7.96
CA VAL A 171 6.93 -0.62 -9.42
C VAL A 171 7.06 -2.10 -9.78
N ALA A 172 7.84 -2.86 -9.02
CA ALA A 172 7.96 -4.30 -9.23
C ALA A 172 6.63 -5.03 -9.01
N ARG A 173 5.86 -4.68 -7.97
CA ARG A 173 4.52 -5.25 -7.74
C ARG A 173 3.56 -4.90 -8.88
N LEU A 174 3.61 -3.66 -9.39
CA LEU A 174 2.83 -3.25 -10.55
C LEU A 174 3.16 -4.11 -11.77
N LEU A 175 4.44 -4.37 -12.02
CA LEU A 175 4.86 -5.25 -13.11
C LEU A 175 4.42 -6.70 -12.88
N MET A 176 4.44 -7.21 -11.64
CA MET A 176 3.93 -8.55 -11.33
C MET A 176 2.47 -8.69 -11.75
N ILE A 177 1.63 -7.70 -11.47
CA ILE A 177 0.20 -7.73 -11.84
C ILE A 177 0.05 -7.71 -13.36
N LEU A 178 0.75 -6.81 -14.05
CA LEU A 178 0.67 -6.67 -15.51
C LEU A 178 1.15 -7.92 -16.25
N THR A 179 2.12 -8.64 -15.70
CA THR A 179 2.74 -9.81 -16.34
C THR A 179 2.25 -11.14 -15.78
N GLY A 180 1.47 -11.12 -14.68
CA GLY A 180 1.07 -12.32 -13.95
C GLY A 180 2.22 -13.09 -13.31
N ALA A 181 3.37 -12.42 -13.08
CA ALA A 181 4.53 -13.04 -12.46
C ALA A 181 4.22 -13.41 -10.99
N GLY A 182 4.58 -14.62 -10.60
CA GLY A 182 4.34 -15.12 -9.25
C GLY A 182 5.36 -14.64 -8.21
N ASN A 183 6.46 -14.06 -8.65
CA ASN A 183 7.55 -13.63 -7.79
C ASN A 183 8.16 -12.32 -8.28
N VAL A 184 8.42 -11.40 -7.35
CA VAL A 184 9.03 -10.10 -7.65
C VAL A 184 10.39 -10.20 -8.34
N ARG A 185 11.11 -11.30 -8.16
CA ARG A 185 12.41 -11.55 -8.81
C ARG A 185 12.32 -11.71 -10.32
N GLU A 186 11.15 -12.09 -10.83
CA GLU A 186 10.91 -12.27 -12.27
C GLU A 186 10.74 -10.93 -13.01
N VAL A 187 10.45 -9.86 -12.27
CA VAL A 187 10.16 -8.53 -12.82
C VAL A 187 11.23 -7.47 -12.50
N VAL A 188 12.34 -7.87 -11.89
CA VAL A 188 13.46 -6.98 -11.61
C VAL A 188 14.74 -7.52 -12.28
N LEU A 189 15.52 -6.62 -12.90
CA LEU A 189 16.73 -7.00 -13.63
C LEU A 189 17.80 -7.63 -12.74
N PHE A 190 17.95 -7.14 -11.51
CA PHE A 190 18.96 -7.58 -10.55
C PHE A 190 18.34 -7.94 -9.22
N PRO A 191 17.61 -9.06 -9.12
CA PRO A 191 16.97 -9.47 -7.87
C PRO A 191 18.04 -9.76 -6.82
N ARG A 192 17.82 -9.24 -5.61
CA ARG A 192 18.67 -9.48 -4.45
C ARG A 192 17.90 -10.19 -3.36
N ASP A 193 18.53 -11.13 -2.70
CA ASP A 193 17.99 -11.86 -1.56
C ASP A 193 19.14 -12.30 -0.62
N ARG A 194 18.81 -13.13 0.37
CA ARG A 194 19.79 -13.62 1.37
C ARG A 194 20.92 -14.45 0.76
N SER A 195 20.70 -15.04 -0.41
CA SER A 195 21.68 -15.89 -1.11
C SER A 195 22.34 -15.18 -2.30
N ARG A 196 21.76 -14.07 -2.77
CA ARG A 196 22.24 -13.31 -3.92
C ARG A 196 22.24 -11.81 -3.63
N VAL A 197 23.40 -11.23 -3.39
CA VAL A 197 23.60 -9.79 -3.09
C VAL A 197 24.31 -9.02 -4.21
N THR A 198 24.85 -9.73 -5.20
CA THR A 198 25.48 -9.15 -6.41
C THR A 198 24.59 -9.36 -7.63
N PRO A 199 24.71 -8.49 -8.66
CA PRO A 199 24.02 -8.67 -9.94
C PRO A 199 24.36 -10.00 -10.60
#